data_1aa3f892310581851ee474a391e124a3
#
_entry.id   1aa3f892310581851ee474a391e124a3
#
_cell.length_a   1.000
_cell.length_b   1.000
_cell.length_c   1.000
_cell.angle_alpha   90.00
_cell.angle_beta   90.00
_cell.angle_gamma   90.00
#
_symmetry.space_group_name_H-M   'P 1'
#
loop_
_entity.id
_entity.type
_entity.pdbx_description
1 polymer ?
#
loop_
_entity_poly.entity_id
_entity_poly.type
_entity_poly.pdbx_seq_one_letter_code
_entity_poly.pdbx_strand_id
1 'polypeptide(L)'
;MIGSRRMAVIPKDIHEVWKIVTSVEDAGWRSDLSRTEILNERQFVEYTKKGYPTIFTVTAEETDRLWEFDLENNTMQGHWRGVFLAKGKETELDFTEQIHCKKLILRPFIKLYLKSQQSRYVSDLKKALR
;
A
#
# COMPACT_ATOMS: atom_id res chain seq x y z
N MET A 1 -18.16 -2.93 5.00
CA MET A 1 -16.77 -2.79 4.54
C MET A 1 -16.50 -3.63 3.33
N ILE A 2 -15.69 -3.12 2.43
CA ILE A 2 -15.31 -3.83 1.20
C ILE A 2 -13.85 -4.24 1.37
N GLY A 3 -13.57 -5.55 1.19
CA GLY A 3 -12.23 -6.09 1.31
C GLY A 3 -11.66 -6.55 -0.02
N SER A 4 -10.34 -6.47 -0.16
CA SER A 4 -9.61 -7.02 -1.30
C SER A 4 -8.26 -7.53 -0.82
N ARG A 5 -7.89 -8.73 -1.27
CA ARG A 5 -6.62 -9.37 -0.93
C ARG A 5 -5.81 -9.63 -2.19
N ARG A 6 -4.51 -9.44 -2.09
CA ARG A 6 -3.59 -9.74 -3.18
C ARG A 6 -2.36 -10.44 -2.63
N MET A 7 -1.95 -11.51 -3.30
CA MET A 7 -0.68 -12.19 -3.03
C MET A 7 0.21 -12.05 -4.25
N ALA A 8 1.49 -11.82 -4.01
CA ALA A 8 2.48 -11.73 -5.07
C ALA A 8 3.82 -12.30 -4.60
N VAL A 9 4.53 -12.95 -5.53
CA VAL A 9 5.90 -13.38 -5.30
C VAL A 9 6.83 -12.40 -6.00
N ILE A 10 7.71 -11.80 -5.22
CA ILE A 10 8.66 -10.81 -5.71
C ILE A 10 10.04 -11.49 -5.77
N PRO A 11 10.74 -11.50 -6.94
CA PRO A 11 12.02 -12.22 -7.10
C PRO A 11 13.20 -11.46 -6.50
N LYS A 12 13.07 -11.06 -5.25
CA LYS A 12 14.08 -10.36 -4.47
C LYS A 12 13.99 -10.78 -3.02
N ASP A 13 15.08 -10.63 -2.27
CA ASP A 13 15.13 -11.02 -0.88
C ASP A 13 14.26 -10.10 -0.01
N ILE A 14 13.85 -10.63 1.14
CA ILE A 14 12.87 -9.97 2.00
C ILE A 14 13.33 -8.60 2.53
N HIS A 15 14.63 -8.40 2.76
CA HIS A 15 15.14 -7.12 3.23
C HIS A 15 15.01 -6.04 2.18
N GLU A 16 15.27 -6.38 0.91
CA GLU A 16 15.13 -5.44 -0.20
C GLU A 16 13.66 -5.08 -0.42
N VAL A 17 12.77 -6.06 -0.37
CA VAL A 17 11.33 -5.82 -0.54
C VAL A 17 10.79 -4.98 0.60
N TRP A 18 11.13 -5.31 1.83
CA TRP A 18 10.73 -4.54 3.02
C TRP A 18 11.17 -3.10 2.92
N LYS A 19 12.44 -2.89 2.58
CA LYS A 19 13.03 -1.56 2.51
C LYS A 19 12.28 -0.64 1.53
N ILE A 20 11.97 -1.13 0.34
CA ILE A 20 11.29 -0.30 -0.65
C ILE A 20 9.82 -0.05 -0.28
N VAL A 21 9.13 -1.08 0.21
CA VAL A 21 7.70 -0.95 0.58
C VAL A 21 7.51 0.04 1.73
N THR A 22 8.38 0.01 2.72
CA THR A 22 8.26 0.87 3.91
C THR A 22 8.95 2.22 3.78
N SER A 23 9.65 2.48 2.68
CA SER A 23 10.34 3.74 2.45
C SER A 23 9.37 4.80 1.94
N VAL A 24 8.67 5.45 2.86
CA VAL A 24 7.67 6.47 2.54
C VAL A 24 8.29 7.68 1.83
N GLU A 25 9.51 8.06 2.22
CA GLU A 25 10.20 9.23 1.67
C GLU A 25 10.58 9.03 0.20
N ASP A 26 10.87 7.79 -0.18
CA ASP A 26 11.29 7.45 -1.54
C ASP A 26 10.18 6.66 -2.23
N ALA A 27 9.12 7.38 -2.59
CA ALA A 27 7.94 6.79 -3.24
C ALA A 27 7.94 6.98 -4.76
N GLY A 28 9.08 7.35 -5.35
CA GLY A 28 9.20 7.57 -6.79
C GLY A 28 8.94 6.33 -7.63
N TRP A 29 8.98 5.15 -7.04
CA TRP A 29 8.65 3.89 -7.73
C TRP A 29 7.14 3.71 -7.93
N ARG A 30 6.32 4.49 -7.22
CA ARG A 30 4.85 4.42 -7.30
C ARG A 30 4.35 5.29 -8.44
N SER A 31 3.69 4.68 -9.42
CA SER A 31 3.18 5.40 -10.59
C SER A 31 1.94 6.24 -10.32
N ASP A 32 1.26 5.97 -9.21
CA ASP A 32 0.01 6.65 -8.84
C ASP A 32 0.21 7.89 -7.97
N LEU A 33 1.43 8.16 -7.52
CA LEU A 33 1.71 9.27 -6.60
C LEU A 33 2.48 10.40 -7.26
N SER A 34 2.21 11.64 -6.83
CA SER A 34 3.02 12.79 -7.18
C SER A 34 4.09 13.08 -6.14
N ARG A 35 3.75 12.94 -4.86
CA ARG A 35 4.68 13.13 -3.73
C ARG A 35 4.14 12.53 -2.46
N THR A 36 5.00 12.47 -1.45
CA THR A 36 4.64 12.08 -0.09
C THR A 36 5.12 13.15 0.89
N GLU A 37 4.53 13.16 2.08
CA GLU A 37 4.90 14.09 3.14
C GLU A 37 4.88 13.36 4.48
N ILE A 38 5.97 13.44 5.24
CA ILE A 38 6.05 12.83 6.56
C ILE A 38 5.55 13.81 7.59
N LEU A 39 4.54 13.43 8.38
CA LEU A 39 3.98 14.27 9.43
C LEU A 39 4.65 14.02 10.78
N ASN A 40 4.91 12.75 11.09
CA ASN A 40 5.59 12.32 12.31
C ASN A 40 6.05 10.87 12.15
N GLU A 41 6.53 10.24 13.23
CA GLU A 41 7.06 8.88 13.19
C GLU A 41 6.08 7.82 12.69
N ARG A 42 4.78 8.06 12.81
CA ARG A 42 3.74 7.08 12.47
C ARG A 42 2.77 7.56 11.40
N GLN A 43 2.85 8.81 10.98
CA GLN A 43 1.88 9.36 10.03
C GLN A 43 2.56 10.00 8.84
N PHE A 44 1.97 9.76 7.68
CA PHE A 44 2.41 10.37 6.43
C PHE A 44 1.21 10.60 5.50
N VAL A 45 1.42 11.44 4.51
CA VAL A 45 0.42 11.76 3.50
C VAL A 45 0.97 11.35 2.14
N GLU A 46 0.13 10.68 1.34
CA GLU A 46 0.41 10.43 -0.08
C GLU A 46 -0.50 11.32 -0.91
N TYR A 47 0.08 11.94 -1.93
CA TYR A 47 -0.68 12.79 -2.87
C TYR A 47 -0.74 12.11 -4.23
N THR A 48 -1.94 12.00 -4.81
CA THR A 48 -2.12 11.46 -6.16
C THR A 48 -1.52 12.39 -7.20
N LYS A 49 -1.48 11.96 -8.46
CA LYS A 49 -1.02 12.80 -9.58
C LYS A 49 -1.80 14.11 -9.71
N LYS A 50 -3.06 14.11 -9.28
CA LYS A 50 -3.92 15.31 -9.26
C LYS A 50 -3.83 16.10 -7.97
N GLY A 51 -2.98 15.67 -7.03
CA GLY A 51 -2.77 16.36 -5.76
C GLY A 51 -3.75 16.04 -4.65
N TYR A 52 -4.56 15.00 -4.77
CA TYR A 52 -5.49 14.60 -3.71
C TYR A 52 -4.75 13.86 -2.59
N PRO A 53 -4.93 14.29 -1.32
CA PRO A 53 -4.21 13.69 -0.20
C PRO A 53 -4.95 12.50 0.40
N THR A 54 -4.19 11.53 0.89
CA THR A 54 -4.66 10.48 1.79
C THR A 54 -3.70 10.43 2.96
N ILE A 55 -4.22 10.49 4.17
CA ILE A 55 -3.42 10.39 5.39
C ILE A 55 -3.33 8.93 5.84
N PHE A 56 -2.13 8.51 6.20
CA PHE A 56 -1.83 7.15 6.65
C PHE A 56 -1.29 7.19 8.07
N THR A 57 -1.77 6.28 8.92
CA THR A 57 -1.29 6.12 10.29
C THR A 57 -0.83 4.68 10.47
N VAL A 58 0.47 4.48 10.71
CA VAL A 58 1.04 3.15 10.94
C VAL A 58 0.54 2.62 12.27
N THR A 59 -0.09 1.45 12.25
CA THR A 59 -0.67 0.79 13.42
C THR A 59 0.16 -0.39 13.91
N ALA A 60 0.93 -1.03 13.02
CA ALA A 60 1.82 -2.12 13.39
C ALA A 60 3.00 -2.19 12.44
N GLU A 61 4.19 -2.46 12.97
CA GLU A 61 5.40 -2.59 12.19
C GLU A 61 6.33 -3.61 12.84
N GLU A 62 6.63 -4.69 12.10
CA GLU A 62 7.60 -5.69 12.50
C GLU A 62 8.51 -5.94 11.30
N THR A 63 9.76 -5.55 11.44
CA THR A 63 10.75 -5.57 10.34
C THR A 63 10.76 -6.92 9.60
N ASP A 64 10.68 -6.85 8.27
CA ASP A 64 10.70 -8.01 7.36
C ASP A 64 9.52 -8.96 7.54
N ARG A 65 8.48 -8.58 8.26
CA ARG A 65 7.34 -9.46 8.54
C ARG A 65 5.97 -8.83 8.37
N LEU A 66 5.74 -7.68 8.99
CA LEU A 66 4.40 -7.10 9.08
C LEU A 66 4.43 -5.58 8.99
N TRP A 67 3.56 -5.02 8.16
CA TRP A 67 3.33 -3.57 8.10
C TRP A 67 1.85 -3.32 7.94
N GLU A 68 1.27 -2.58 8.89
CA GLU A 68 -0.14 -2.23 8.87
C GLU A 68 -0.33 -0.73 9.06
N PHE A 69 -1.33 -0.19 8.41
CA PHE A 69 -1.70 1.21 8.60
C PHE A 69 -3.18 1.43 8.34
N ASP A 70 -3.71 2.47 8.98
CA ASP A 70 -5.02 3.02 8.66
C ASP A 70 -4.85 4.10 7.60
N LEU A 71 -5.87 4.30 6.78
CA LEU A 71 -5.87 5.34 5.76
C LEU A 71 -7.19 6.08 5.75
N GLU A 72 -7.13 7.37 5.42
CA GLU A 72 -8.33 8.20 5.35
C GLU A 72 -8.16 9.36 4.39
N ASN A 73 -9.22 9.60 3.62
CA ASN A 73 -9.38 10.79 2.78
C ASN A 73 -10.86 11.18 2.71
N ASN A 74 -11.22 12.13 1.82
CA ASN A 74 -12.59 12.59 1.72
C ASN A 74 -13.57 11.53 1.18
N THR A 75 -13.07 10.52 0.49
CA THR A 75 -13.90 9.51 -0.17
C THR A 75 -14.00 8.22 0.63
N MET A 76 -12.92 7.86 1.34
CA MET A 76 -12.83 6.54 1.98
C MET A 76 -12.02 6.59 3.26
N GLN A 77 -12.22 5.54 4.06
CA GLN A 77 -11.42 5.26 5.23
C GLN A 77 -11.22 3.76 5.30
N GLY A 78 -10.05 3.32 5.73
CA GLY A 78 -9.78 1.89 5.69
C GLY A 78 -8.51 1.48 6.42
N HIS A 79 -8.14 0.22 6.20
CA HIS A 79 -6.99 -0.42 6.83
C HIS A 79 -6.28 -1.29 5.81
N TRP A 80 -4.95 -1.25 5.81
CA TRP A 80 -4.09 -2.06 4.96
C TRP A 80 -3.16 -2.90 5.84
N ARG A 81 -3.06 -4.19 5.53
CA ARG A 81 -2.17 -5.12 6.24
C ARG A 81 -1.35 -5.89 5.24
N GLY A 82 -0.03 -5.80 5.36
CA GLY A 82 0.92 -6.53 4.52
C GLY A 82 1.76 -7.49 5.35
N VAL A 83 1.75 -8.76 4.95
CA VAL A 83 2.58 -9.81 5.56
C VAL A 83 3.65 -10.22 4.56
N PHE A 84 4.89 -10.22 5.01
CA PHE A 84 6.06 -10.56 4.22
C PHE A 84 6.57 -11.93 4.66
N LEU A 85 6.81 -12.82 3.70
CA LEU A 85 7.31 -14.16 3.99
C LEU A 85 8.48 -14.48 3.06
N ALA A 86 9.63 -14.80 3.66
CA ALA A 86 10.81 -15.19 2.89
C ALA A 86 10.61 -16.58 2.28
N LYS A 87 10.91 -16.70 0.99
CA LYS A 87 10.86 -17.95 0.25
C LYS A 87 12.19 -18.14 -0.49
N GLY A 88 13.23 -18.53 0.26
CA GLY A 88 14.59 -18.58 -0.26
C GLY A 88 15.06 -17.18 -0.64
N LYS A 89 15.37 -16.97 -1.93
CA LYS A 89 15.80 -15.65 -2.44
C LYS A 89 14.66 -14.80 -2.92
N GLU A 90 13.42 -15.29 -2.77
CA GLU A 90 12.22 -14.56 -3.16
C GLU A 90 11.42 -14.18 -1.93
N THR A 91 10.44 -13.30 -2.11
CA THR A 91 9.57 -12.86 -1.03
C THR A 91 8.12 -12.98 -1.48
N GLU A 92 7.30 -13.61 -0.65
CA GLU A 92 5.85 -13.59 -0.83
C GLU A 92 5.29 -12.41 -0.04
N LEU A 93 4.56 -11.54 -0.72
CA LEU A 93 3.83 -10.44 -0.12
C LEU A 93 2.35 -10.73 -0.20
N ASP A 94 1.70 -10.81 0.97
CA ASP A 94 0.27 -11.03 1.09
C ASP A 94 -0.33 -9.81 1.76
N PHE A 95 -1.11 -9.03 1.01
CA PHE A 95 -1.71 -7.84 1.58
C PHE A 95 -3.21 -7.79 1.38
N THR A 96 -3.88 -7.24 2.39
CA THR A 96 -5.32 -7.14 2.46
C THR A 96 -5.69 -5.69 2.75
N GLU A 97 -6.67 -5.19 2.02
CA GLU A 97 -7.23 -3.87 2.25
C GLU A 97 -8.71 -3.99 2.59
N GLN A 98 -9.14 -3.24 3.60
CA GLN A 98 -10.56 -3.14 3.95
C GLN A 98 -10.93 -1.66 3.92
N ILE A 99 -11.94 -1.34 3.11
CA ILE A 99 -12.31 0.04 2.82
C ILE A 99 -13.78 0.28 3.14
N HIS A 100 -14.05 1.37 3.85
CA HIS A 100 -15.37 1.95 3.99
C HIS A 100 -15.44 3.17 3.08
N CYS A 101 -16.31 3.12 2.07
CA CYS A 101 -16.52 4.25 1.16
C CYS A 101 -17.55 5.19 1.76
N LYS A 102 -17.16 6.46 1.95
CA LYS A 102 -18.01 7.49 2.54
C LYS A 102 -19.11 7.97 1.60
N LYS A 103 -18.94 7.74 0.28
CA LYS A 103 -19.88 8.17 -0.76
C LYS A 103 -20.63 6.96 -1.30
N LEU A 104 -21.92 6.88 -1.01
CA LEU A 104 -22.77 5.75 -1.41
C LEU A 104 -22.74 5.45 -2.90
N ILE A 105 -22.74 6.50 -3.73
CA ILE A 105 -22.77 6.36 -5.19
C ILE A 105 -21.53 5.64 -5.74
N LEU A 106 -20.40 5.71 -5.02
CA LEU A 106 -19.14 5.11 -5.45
C LEU A 106 -18.97 3.67 -4.96
N ARG A 107 -19.78 3.23 -3.99
CA ARG A 107 -19.63 1.88 -3.39
C ARG A 107 -19.61 0.73 -4.39
N PRO A 108 -20.45 0.70 -5.43
CA PRO A 108 -20.42 -0.40 -6.39
C PRO A 108 -19.08 -0.54 -7.15
N PHE A 109 -18.29 0.52 -7.22
CA PHE A 109 -17.04 0.56 -7.99
C PHE A 109 -15.79 0.32 -7.15
N ILE A 110 -15.93 0.32 -5.81
CA ILE A 110 -14.77 0.25 -4.91
C ILE A 110 -14.01 -1.06 -5.08
N LYS A 111 -14.68 -2.18 -5.22
CA LYS A 111 -14.03 -3.49 -5.37
C LYS A 111 -13.11 -3.52 -6.60
N LEU A 112 -13.60 -3.02 -7.73
CA LEU A 112 -12.81 -2.93 -8.96
C LEU A 112 -11.65 -1.95 -8.80
N TYR A 113 -11.90 -0.83 -8.15
CA TYR A 113 -10.87 0.16 -7.86
C TYR A 113 -9.73 -0.44 -7.03
N LEU A 114 -10.06 -1.17 -5.95
CA LEU A 114 -9.06 -1.80 -5.09
C LEU A 114 -8.25 -2.85 -5.85
N LYS A 115 -8.88 -3.67 -6.66
CA LYS A 115 -8.18 -4.67 -7.46
C LYS A 115 -7.24 -4.03 -8.46
N SER A 116 -7.65 -2.94 -9.10
CA SER A 116 -6.81 -2.17 -10.02
C SER A 116 -5.61 -1.57 -9.31
N GLN A 117 -5.84 -0.96 -8.15
CA GLN A 117 -4.77 -0.36 -7.34
C GLN A 117 -3.77 -1.41 -6.85
N GLN A 118 -4.25 -2.55 -6.40
CA GLN A 118 -3.38 -3.64 -5.95
C GLN A 118 -2.52 -4.18 -7.10
N SER A 119 -3.09 -4.34 -8.29
CA SER A 119 -2.35 -4.79 -9.46
C SER A 119 -1.27 -3.80 -9.87
N ARG A 120 -1.58 -2.51 -9.85
CA ARG A 120 -0.62 -1.43 -10.15
C ARG A 120 0.51 -1.43 -9.13
N TYR A 121 0.17 -1.55 -7.85
CA TYR A 121 1.15 -1.59 -6.77
C TYR A 121 2.15 -2.72 -6.97
N VAL A 122 1.67 -3.94 -7.23
CA VAL A 122 2.53 -5.10 -7.47
C VAL A 122 3.40 -4.89 -8.72
N SER A 123 2.82 -4.37 -9.79
CA SER A 123 3.55 -4.08 -11.03
C SER A 123 4.68 -3.06 -10.80
N ASP A 124 4.36 -1.97 -10.09
CA ASP A 124 5.35 -0.93 -9.77
C ASP A 124 6.46 -1.48 -8.89
N LEU A 125 6.11 -2.30 -7.91
CA LEU A 125 7.07 -2.92 -6.99
C LEU A 125 8.03 -3.85 -7.74
N LYS A 126 7.52 -4.69 -8.62
CA LYS A 126 8.35 -5.59 -9.44
C LYS A 126 9.31 -4.82 -10.35
N LYS A 127 8.85 -3.72 -10.93
CA LYS A 127 9.71 -2.86 -11.77
C LYS A 127 10.80 -2.18 -10.96
N ALA A 128 10.47 -1.73 -9.76
CA ALA A 128 11.43 -1.06 -8.87
C ALA A 128 12.55 -1.98 -8.42
N LEU A 129 12.27 -3.27 -8.32
CA LEU A 129 13.20 -4.28 -7.81
C LEU A 129 13.86 -5.13 -8.91
N ARG A 130 13.77 -4.71 -10.13
CA ARG A 130 14.49 -5.37 -11.25
C ARG A 130 15.99 -5.21 -11.15
#